data_3be7b43e9eb64e620f5107ee928b960c
#
_entry.id   3be7b43e9eb64e620f5107ee928b960c
#
_cell.length_a   1.000
_cell.length_b   1.000
_cell.length_c   1.000
_cell.angle_alpha   90.00
_cell.angle_beta   90.00
_cell.angle_gamma   90.00
#
_symmetry.space_group_name_H-M   'P 1'
#
loop_
_entity.id
_entity.type
_entity.pdbx_description
1 polymer ?
#
loop_
_entity_poly.entity_id
_entity_poly.type
_entity_poly.pdbx_seq_one_letter_code
_entity_poly.pdbx_strand_id
1 'polypeptide(L)'
;MKKEQQIQLTPEEELQAIIDKAKKKHGRVYKTIIADEVIIWRLLKRSEFKEVMSKVVYRQEFAEDEEGNLIYDENGNNVMVDIEDEDLTYEMRQEEIAKAVIIHPVGIVENMAAVADIISTECMLKSGFGETPVTEQC
;
A
#
# COMPACT_ATOMS: atom_id res chain seq x y z
N MET A 1 33.75 39.09 8.62
CA MET A 1 32.57 38.24 8.80
C MET A 1 32.74 36.98 8.01
N LYS A 2 32.79 35.87 8.72
CA LYS A 2 32.81 34.58 8.05
C LYS A 2 31.38 34.32 7.52
N LYS A 3 31.23 34.25 6.22
CA LYS A 3 29.99 33.68 5.63
C LYS A 3 29.90 32.22 6.04
N GLU A 4 28.86 31.86 6.72
CA GLU A 4 28.57 30.44 6.93
C GLU A 4 28.47 29.83 5.54
N GLN A 5 29.36 28.89 5.24
CA GLN A 5 29.22 28.06 4.06
C GLN A 5 28.05 27.14 4.27
N GLN A 6 26.98 27.34 3.53
CA GLN A 6 25.93 26.35 3.43
C GLN A 6 26.53 25.11 2.78
N ILE A 7 26.64 24.05 3.54
CA ILE A 7 27.06 22.76 3.01
C ILE A 7 25.89 22.23 2.19
N GLN A 8 26.02 22.28 0.89
CA GLN A 8 25.07 21.62 0.00
C GLN A 8 25.44 20.15 -0.10
N LEU A 9 24.52 19.30 0.30
CA LEU A 9 24.65 17.86 0.12
C LEU A 9 24.44 17.50 -1.34
N THR A 10 25.20 16.53 -1.83
CA THR A 10 24.93 15.90 -3.11
C THR A 10 23.64 15.11 -3.03
N PRO A 11 22.97 14.80 -4.17
CA PRO A 11 21.78 13.95 -4.15
C PRO A 11 22.00 12.60 -3.45
N GLU A 12 23.17 12.00 -3.60
CA GLU A 12 23.53 10.73 -2.95
C GLU A 12 23.68 10.90 -1.43
N GLU A 13 24.27 12.01 -0.99
CA GLU A 13 24.40 12.33 0.43
C GLU A 13 23.04 12.62 1.09
N GLU A 14 22.16 13.33 0.37
CA GLU A 14 20.78 13.57 0.82
C GLU A 14 20.02 12.27 0.97
N LEU A 15 20.13 11.36 0.01
CA LEU A 15 19.49 10.06 0.04
C LEU A 15 20.03 9.23 1.21
N GLN A 16 21.36 9.22 1.42
CA GLN A 16 21.96 8.49 2.52
C GLN A 16 21.51 9.04 3.88
N ALA A 17 21.35 10.35 4.02
CA ALA A 17 20.81 10.98 5.21
C ALA A 17 19.37 10.53 5.50
N ILE A 18 18.55 10.43 4.46
CA ILE A 18 17.17 9.92 4.56
C ILE A 18 17.16 8.47 5.03
N ILE A 19 18.01 7.63 4.45
CA ILE A 19 18.16 6.21 4.82
C ILE A 19 18.59 6.07 6.28
N ASP A 20 19.59 6.82 6.70
CA ASP A 20 20.12 6.77 8.07
C ASP A 20 19.07 7.19 9.10
N LYS A 21 18.33 8.24 8.82
CA LYS A 21 17.22 8.70 9.67
C LYS A 21 16.11 7.67 9.74
N ALA A 22 15.76 7.06 8.62
CA ALA A 22 14.75 6.02 8.54
C ALA A 22 15.16 4.77 9.32
N LYS A 23 16.41 4.36 9.23
CA LYS A 23 16.94 3.22 10.01
C LYS A 23 16.87 3.46 11.51
N LYS A 24 17.15 4.68 11.97
CA LYS A 24 17.04 5.04 13.39
C LYS A 24 15.59 4.93 13.88
N LYS A 25 14.63 5.34 13.05
CA LYS A 25 13.21 5.36 13.41
C LYS A 25 12.53 4.01 13.27
N HIS A 26 12.84 3.26 12.20
CA HIS A 26 12.10 2.06 11.81
C HIS A 26 12.91 0.77 11.86
N GLY A 27 14.23 0.85 12.05
CA GLY A 27 15.14 -0.28 11.97
C GLY A 27 15.47 -0.62 10.53
N ARG A 28 14.97 -1.74 10.03
CA ARG A 28 15.25 -2.18 8.66
C ARG A 28 14.46 -1.37 7.63
N VAL A 29 15.17 -0.83 6.65
CA VAL A 29 14.58 -0.14 5.50
C VAL A 29 15.12 -0.73 4.20
N TYR A 30 14.38 -0.54 3.14
CA TYR A 30 14.67 -1.07 1.80
C TYR A 30 14.73 0.05 0.79
N LYS A 31 15.45 -0.20 -0.28
CA LYS A 31 15.55 0.70 -1.42
C LYS A 31 15.10 -0.06 -2.68
N THR A 32 14.14 0.50 -3.39
CA THR A 32 13.67 0.00 -4.69
C THR A 32 13.76 1.11 -5.72
N ILE A 33 14.24 0.78 -6.90
CA ILE A 33 14.35 1.74 -8.01
C ILE A 33 13.29 1.40 -9.04
N ILE A 34 12.41 2.36 -9.32
CA ILE A 34 11.34 2.22 -10.31
C ILE A 34 11.42 3.42 -11.26
N ALA A 35 11.62 3.17 -12.55
CA ALA A 35 11.74 4.21 -13.58
C ALA A 35 12.69 5.36 -13.15
N ASP A 36 13.90 5.01 -12.72
CA ASP A 36 14.95 5.90 -12.24
C ASP A 36 14.64 6.63 -10.92
N GLU A 37 13.45 6.43 -10.34
CA GLU A 37 13.10 6.95 -9.02
C GLU A 37 13.55 5.99 -7.93
N VAL A 38 14.25 6.52 -6.93
CA VAL A 38 14.70 5.76 -5.76
C VAL A 38 13.66 5.87 -4.67
N ILE A 39 13.11 4.75 -4.26
CA ILE A 39 12.05 4.68 -3.27
C ILE A 39 12.60 3.99 -2.01
N ILE A 40 12.51 4.69 -0.89
CA ILE A 40 12.90 4.17 0.43
C ILE A 40 11.62 3.80 1.18
N TRP A 41 11.57 2.57 1.67
CA TRP A 41 10.39 2.04 2.34
C TRP A 41 10.77 1.09 3.47
N ARG A 42 9.83 0.85 4.36
CA ARG A 42 9.97 -0.02 5.53
C ARG A 42 9.02 -1.20 5.47
N LEU A 43 9.22 -2.16 6.35
CA LEU A 43 8.27 -3.25 6.49
C LEU A 43 6.95 -2.78 7.11
N LEU A 44 5.88 -3.44 6.71
CA LEU A 44 4.55 -3.24 7.26
C LEU A 44 4.46 -3.88 8.64
N LYS A 45 3.91 -3.14 9.60
CA LYS A 45 3.64 -3.66 10.94
C LYS A 45 2.38 -4.52 10.91
N ARG A 46 2.30 -5.49 11.82
CA ARG A 46 1.14 -6.37 11.91
C ARG A 46 -0.18 -5.61 12.13
N SER A 47 -0.16 -4.58 12.98
CA SER A 47 -1.33 -3.73 13.22
C SER A 47 -1.78 -2.99 11.98
N GLU A 48 -0.84 -2.50 11.19
CA GLU A 48 -1.09 -1.83 9.91
C GLU A 48 -1.68 -2.81 8.89
N PHE A 49 -1.14 -4.01 8.81
CA PHE A 49 -1.66 -5.08 7.95
C PHE A 49 -3.11 -5.41 8.29
N LYS A 50 -3.40 -5.59 9.58
CA LYS A 50 -4.78 -5.87 10.04
C LYS A 50 -5.74 -4.75 9.69
N GLU A 51 -5.31 -3.50 9.87
CA GLU A 51 -6.12 -2.33 9.53
C GLU A 51 -6.44 -2.28 8.04
N VAL A 52 -5.44 -2.49 7.19
CA VAL A 52 -5.62 -2.52 5.73
C VAL A 52 -6.56 -3.64 5.32
N MET A 53 -6.38 -4.84 5.88
CA MET A 53 -7.21 -6.01 5.55
C MET A 53 -8.65 -5.88 6.05
N SER A 54 -8.91 -5.03 7.03
CA SER A 54 -10.26 -4.75 7.51
C SER A 54 -11.08 -3.88 6.56
N LYS A 55 -10.42 -3.18 5.64
CA LYS A 55 -11.07 -2.27 4.70
C LYS A 55 -11.55 -3.04 3.46
N VAL A 56 -12.78 -2.77 3.06
CA VAL A 56 -13.43 -3.40 1.90
C VAL A 56 -14.11 -2.31 1.08
N VAL A 57 -14.02 -2.42 -0.24
CA VAL A 57 -14.74 -1.55 -1.16
C VAL A 57 -15.99 -2.29 -1.63
N TYR A 58 -17.14 -1.63 -1.54
CA TYR A 58 -18.41 -2.16 -1.99
C TYR A 58 -18.88 -1.45 -3.24
N ARG A 59 -19.59 -2.18 -4.08
CA ARG A 59 -20.36 -1.63 -5.18
C ARG A 59 -21.83 -1.97 -4.99
N GLN A 60 -22.71 -1.19 -5.56
CA GLN A 60 -24.13 -1.46 -5.55
C GLN A 60 -24.56 -2.22 -6.79
N GLU A 61 -25.34 -3.27 -6.59
CA GLU A 61 -25.97 -4.02 -7.66
C GLU A 61 -27.47 -4.15 -7.39
N PHE A 62 -28.24 -4.35 -8.47
CA PHE A 62 -29.65 -4.69 -8.33
C PHE A 62 -29.79 -6.05 -7.68
N ALA A 63 -30.63 -6.13 -6.64
CA ALA A 63 -30.93 -7.40 -6.00
C ALA A 63 -31.73 -8.31 -6.96
N GLU A 64 -31.38 -9.59 -6.98
CA GLU A 64 -32.03 -10.61 -7.77
C GLU A 64 -32.55 -11.71 -6.84
N ASP A 65 -33.68 -12.33 -7.21
CA ASP A 65 -34.18 -13.51 -6.53
C ASP A 65 -33.43 -14.78 -6.97
N GLU A 66 -33.79 -15.93 -6.44
CA GLU A 66 -33.15 -17.21 -6.76
C GLU A 66 -33.28 -17.61 -8.24
N GLU A 67 -34.25 -17.06 -8.93
CA GLU A 67 -34.51 -17.31 -10.36
C GLU A 67 -33.83 -16.28 -11.28
N GLY A 68 -33.10 -15.32 -10.70
CA GLY A 68 -32.43 -14.27 -11.45
C GLY A 68 -33.33 -13.09 -11.83
N ASN A 69 -34.51 -12.98 -11.25
CA ASN A 69 -35.41 -11.85 -11.48
C ASN A 69 -35.08 -10.70 -10.54
N LEU A 70 -35.20 -9.46 -11.06
CA LEU A 70 -35.01 -8.26 -10.25
C LEU A 70 -36.08 -8.17 -9.15
N ILE A 71 -35.62 -7.75 -7.95
CA ILE A 71 -36.50 -7.54 -6.81
C ILE A 71 -36.90 -6.07 -6.78
N TYR A 72 -38.18 -5.81 -6.54
CA TYR A 72 -38.77 -4.49 -6.41
C TYR A 72 -39.30 -4.28 -5.00
N ASP A 73 -39.20 -3.05 -4.51
CA ASP A 73 -39.78 -2.66 -3.22
C ASP A 73 -41.27 -2.35 -3.36
N GLU A 74 -41.91 -1.96 -2.25
CA GLU A 74 -43.32 -1.63 -2.19
C GLU A 74 -43.71 -0.46 -3.14
N ASN A 75 -42.74 0.41 -3.44
CA ASN A 75 -42.96 1.57 -4.34
C ASN A 75 -42.63 1.29 -5.79
N GLY A 76 -42.29 0.04 -6.12
CA GLY A 76 -41.94 -0.37 -7.48
C GLY A 76 -40.53 0.00 -7.91
N ASN A 77 -39.67 0.40 -6.97
CA ASN A 77 -38.27 0.69 -7.23
C ASN A 77 -37.43 -0.58 -7.08
N ASN A 78 -36.35 -0.67 -7.87
CA ASN A 78 -35.41 -1.78 -7.75
C ASN A 78 -34.70 -1.72 -6.37
N VAL A 79 -34.62 -2.87 -5.72
CA VAL A 79 -33.84 -3.02 -4.50
C VAL A 79 -32.38 -3.13 -4.85
N MET A 80 -31.53 -2.34 -4.17
CA MET A 80 -30.08 -2.36 -4.33
C MET A 80 -29.43 -3.08 -3.15
N VAL A 81 -28.37 -3.83 -3.43
CA VAL A 81 -27.56 -4.49 -2.42
C VAL A 81 -26.11 -4.10 -2.58
N ASP A 82 -25.40 -4.03 -1.47
CA ASP A 82 -23.96 -3.80 -1.46
C ASP A 82 -23.24 -5.13 -1.62
N ILE A 83 -22.40 -5.20 -2.63
CA ILE A 83 -21.58 -6.38 -2.94
C ILE A 83 -20.12 -5.97 -2.86
N GLU A 84 -19.30 -6.79 -2.21
CA GLU A 84 -17.85 -6.57 -2.17
C GLU A 84 -17.29 -6.57 -3.59
N ASP A 85 -16.58 -5.49 -3.93
CA ASP A 85 -15.83 -5.39 -5.17
C ASP A 85 -14.41 -5.89 -4.89
N GLU A 86 -14.10 -7.12 -5.28
CA GLU A 86 -12.82 -7.76 -5.01
C GLU A 86 -11.65 -7.04 -5.68
N ASP A 87 -11.82 -6.58 -6.92
CA ASP A 87 -10.78 -5.91 -7.68
C ASP A 87 -10.46 -4.53 -7.09
N LEU A 88 -11.47 -3.73 -6.80
CA LEU A 88 -11.28 -2.42 -6.18
C LEU A 88 -10.77 -2.55 -4.74
N THR A 89 -11.19 -3.57 -4.01
CA THR A 89 -10.67 -3.85 -2.67
C THR A 89 -9.17 -4.18 -2.73
N TYR A 90 -8.77 -5.01 -3.67
CA TYR A 90 -7.37 -5.38 -3.88
C TYR A 90 -6.51 -4.17 -4.23
N GLU A 91 -6.94 -3.36 -5.19
CA GLU A 91 -6.26 -2.13 -5.60
C GLU A 91 -6.12 -1.14 -4.44
N MET A 92 -7.19 -0.93 -3.68
CA MET A 92 -7.19 -0.05 -2.51
C MET A 92 -6.21 -0.53 -1.46
N ARG A 93 -6.16 -1.83 -1.19
CA ARG A 93 -5.23 -2.42 -0.21
C ARG A 93 -3.77 -2.27 -0.64
N GLN A 94 -3.46 -2.46 -1.91
CA GLN A 94 -2.12 -2.21 -2.44
C GLN A 94 -1.69 -0.76 -2.25
N GLU A 95 -2.55 0.17 -2.57
CA GLU A 95 -2.30 1.59 -2.40
C GLU A 95 -2.09 1.96 -0.93
N GLU A 96 -2.94 1.46 -0.03
CA GLU A 96 -2.83 1.69 1.42
C GLU A 96 -1.53 1.11 2.00
N ILE A 97 -1.13 -0.08 1.58
CA ILE A 97 0.14 -0.68 2.00
C ILE A 97 1.32 0.18 1.54
N ALA A 98 1.34 0.56 0.27
CA ALA A 98 2.41 1.39 -0.27
C ALA A 98 2.52 2.73 0.45
N LYS A 99 1.40 3.41 0.67
CA LYS A 99 1.36 4.68 1.41
C LYS A 99 1.84 4.53 2.86
N ALA A 100 1.52 3.42 3.51
CA ALA A 100 1.93 3.18 4.89
C ALA A 100 3.44 2.96 5.02
N VAL A 101 4.08 2.30 4.05
CA VAL A 101 5.49 1.86 4.16
C VAL A 101 6.48 2.77 3.45
N ILE A 102 6.07 3.56 2.47
CA ILE A 102 6.98 4.45 1.73
C ILE A 102 7.38 5.62 2.61
N ILE A 103 8.69 5.77 2.80
CA ILE A 103 9.29 6.86 3.57
C ILE A 103 9.64 8.02 2.65
N HIS A 104 10.17 7.72 1.46
CA HIS A 104 10.65 8.71 0.49
C HIS A 104 10.55 8.16 -0.93
N PRO A 105 10.18 8.96 -1.93
CA PRO A 105 9.67 10.33 -1.81
C PRO A 105 8.20 10.38 -1.36
N VAL A 106 7.84 11.43 -0.66
CA VAL A 106 6.44 11.66 -0.24
C VAL A 106 5.58 11.92 -1.48
N GLY A 107 4.41 11.29 -1.54
CA GLY A 107 3.46 11.48 -2.64
C GLY A 107 3.77 10.71 -3.91
N ILE A 108 4.77 9.83 -3.91
CA ILE A 108 5.17 9.09 -5.11
C ILE A 108 4.05 8.17 -5.64
N VAL A 109 3.19 7.65 -4.75
CA VAL A 109 2.09 6.75 -5.13
C VAL A 109 1.10 7.45 -6.04
N GLU A 110 0.80 8.72 -5.77
CA GLU A 110 -0.11 9.53 -6.58
C GLU A 110 0.49 9.91 -7.93
N ASN A 111 1.81 10.03 -8.02
CA ASN A 111 2.52 10.49 -9.22
C ASN A 111 2.92 9.37 -10.16
N MET A 112 3.07 8.15 -9.65
CA MET A 112 3.51 6.98 -10.43
C MET A 112 2.63 5.77 -10.12
N ALA A 113 1.75 5.44 -11.07
CA ALA A 113 0.74 4.39 -10.88
C ALA A 113 1.31 3.02 -10.52
N ALA A 114 2.47 2.67 -11.08
CA ALA A 114 3.09 1.35 -10.84
C ALA A 114 3.69 1.19 -9.43
N VAL A 115 3.96 2.29 -8.72
CA VAL A 115 4.63 2.26 -7.43
C VAL A 115 3.82 1.50 -6.38
N ALA A 116 2.50 1.71 -6.34
CA ALA A 116 1.63 1.03 -5.39
C ALA A 116 1.72 -0.49 -5.54
N ASP A 117 1.64 -0.99 -6.77
CA ASP A 117 1.68 -2.43 -7.05
C ASP A 117 3.06 -3.03 -6.72
N ILE A 118 4.13 -2.39 -7.16
CA ILE A 118 5.49 -2.90 -6.97
C ILE A 118 5.89 -2.89 -5.50
N ILE A 119 5.71 -1.77 -4.83
CA ILE A 119 6.12 -1.64 -3.42
C ILE A 119 5.26 -2.51 -2.51
N SER A 120 3.94 -2.58 -2.73
CA SER A 120 3.08 -3.45 -1.92
C SER A 120 3.45 -4.92 -2.09
N THR A 121 3.74 -5.37 -3.30
CA THR A 121 4.18 -6.74 -3.58
C THR A 121 5.51 -7.06 -2.90
N GLU A 122 6.51 -6.18 -3.07
CA GLU A 122 7.82 -6.34 -2.41
C GLU A 122 7.68 -6.33 -0.88
N CYS A 123 6.85 -5.45 -0.34
CA CYS A 123 6.61 -5.36 1.09
C CYS A 123 5.98 -6.65 1.64
N MET A 124 4.99 -7.20 0.96
CA MET A 124 4.34 -8.45 1.37
C MET A 124 5.31 -9.61 1.35
N LEU A 125 6.14 -9.71 0.32
CA LEU A 125 7.18 -10.75 0.23
C LEU A 125 8.21 -10.61 1.35
N LYS A 126 8.75 -9.42 1.55
CA LYS A 126 9.78 -9.17 2.59
C LYS A 126 9.23 -9.29 4.01
N SER A 127 7.95 -9.02 4.22
CA SER A 127 7.28 -9.18 5.50
C SER A 127 6.86 -10.63 5.80
N GLY A 128 7.01 -11.53 4.83
CA GLY A 128 6.66 -12.94 4.97
C GLY A 128 5.18 -13.27 4.73
N PHE A 129 4.35 -12.30 4.44
CA PHE A 129 2.91 -12.53 4.23
C PHE A 129 2.58 -13.31 2.96
N GLY A 130 3.46 -13.22 1.95
CA GLY A 130 3.32 -13.95 0.69
C GLY A 130 4.10 -15.27 0.63
N GLU A 131 4.81 -15.61 1.69
CA GLU A 131 5.65 -16.82 1.75
C GLU A 131 4.82 -18.05 2.12
N THR A 132 5.12 -19.17 1.46
CA THR A 132 4.59 -20.47 1.88
C THR A 132 5.39 -20.94 3.10
N PRO A 133 4.75 -21.16 4.25
CA PRO A 133 5.49 -21.61 5.43
C PRO A 133 6.01 -23.04 5.27
N VAL A 134 7.22 -23.27 5.75
CA VAL A 134 7.79 -24.61 5.88
C VAL A 134 7.88 -24.89 7.37
N THR A 135 7.11 -25.86 7.84
CA THR A 135 7.07 -26.22 9.26
C THR A 135 7.61 -27.64 9.41
N GLU A 136 8.61 -27.79 10.26
CA GLU A 136 9.20 -29.08 10.57
C GLU A 136 9.01 -29.38 12.06
N GLN A 137 8.85 -30.65 12.39
CA GLN A 137 8.82 -31.07 13.80
C GLN A 137 10.24 -31.05 14.35
N CYS A 138 10.43 -30.39 15.47
CA CYS A 138 11.69 -30.33 16.17
C CYS A 138 12.04 -31.66 16.83
#